data_ca82f121d7d356fcf444930285b1d1fc
#
_entry.id   ca82f121d7d356fcf444930285b1d1fc
#
_cell.length_a   1.000
_cell.length_b   1.000
_cell.length_c   1.000
_cell.angle_alpha   90.00
_cell.angle_beta   90.00
_cell.angle_gamma   90.00
#
_symmetry.space_group_name_H-M   'P 1'
#
loop_
_entity.id
_entity.type
_entity.pdbx_description
1 polymer ?
#
loop_
_entity_poly.entity_id
_entity_poly.type
_entity_poly.pdbx_seq_one_letter_code
_entity_poly.pdbx_strand_id
1 'polypeptide(L)'
;MTYVLFNSLANNHKGEENSRKALEGKISSDSVFEDLTKIVDLKKYLEEKSIEDKVILTGGDGTLNHFVNEIGNLDIKCEIDYCPSGSGNDFYTDVANFEDSRAVRINEFIKDLPIVTVKGKDYRFINGVGFGIDGYCCEKGDEIQRTSTKNVNYASIAIKGMLMFYKSTTATVTVDDNKPVTIKKAWLAPTMKGKYYGGGMKVTPLQDRNSSDKKVSCMVMHGYSRLKTLIIFYKIFKGEHVKYKKNVSIFSGNTIKVEFNSPRSLQIDGETILGITSYIVHTK
;
A
#
# COMPACT_ATOMS: atom_id res chain seq x y z
N MET A 1 24.43 -16.88 5.41
CA MET A 1 23.31 -17.67 6.01
C MET A 1 21.98 -17.12 5.54
N THR A 2 20.89 -17.96 5.52
CA THR A 2 19.55 -17.48 5.11
C THR A 2 18.64 -17.36 6.34
N TYR A 3 18.06 -16.19 6.54
CA TYR A 3 17.11 -15.87 7.61
C TYR A 3 15.73 -15.63 6.99
N VAL A 4 14.69 -16.27 7.50
CA VAL A 4 13.32 -16.09 7.06
C VAL A 4 12.54 -15.36 8.15
N LEU A 5 12.17 -14.11 7.89
CA LEU A 5 11.35 -13.30 8.79
C LEU A 5 9.87 -13.48 8.43
N PHE A 6 9.07 -13.89 9.40
CA PHE A 6 7.63 -14.03 9.24
C PHE A 6 6.88 -13.27 10.35
N ASN A 7 5.66 -12.88 10.09
CA ASN A 7 4.79 -12.27 11.10
C ASN A 7 3.80 -13.32 11.61
N SER A 8 4.01 -13.81 12.85
CA SER A 8 3.16 -14.84 13.46
C SER A 8 1.69 -14.44 13.60
N LEU A 9 1.40 -13.14 13.70
CA LEU A 9 0.04 -12.60 13.84
C LEU A 9 -0.69 -12.49 12.48
N ALA A 10 0.04 -12.57 11.37
CA ALA A 10 -0.56 -12.47 10.04
C ALA A 10 -1.46 -13.68 9.72
N ASN A 11 -2.44 -13.47 8.84
CA ASN A 11 -3.31 -14.52 8.31
C ASN A 11 -4.01 -15.36 9.42
N ASN A 12 -4.58 -14.70 10.42
CA ASN A 12 -5.20 -15.36 11.57
C ASN A 12 -4.24 -16.30 12.33
N HIS A 13 -3.04 -15.82 12.66
CA HIS A 13 -1.98 -16.56 13.35
C HIS A 13 -1.37 -17.74 12.57
N LYS A 14 -1.49 -17.73 11.23
CA LYS A 14 -0.89 -18.74 10.34
C LYS A 14 0.34 -18.22 9.58
N GLY A 15 0.95 -17.15 10.04
CA GLY A 15 2.07 -16.51 9.35
C GLY A 15 3.25 -17.43 9.14
N GLU A 16 3.66 -18.19 10.16
CA GLU A 16 4.75 -19.15 10.05
C GLU A 16 4.43 -20.31 9.10
N GLU A 17 3.27 -20.94 9.25
CA GLU A 17 2.82 -22.06 8.39
C GLU A 17 2.81 -21.64 6.91
N ASN A 18 2.23 -20.47 6.62
CA ASN A 18 2.17 -19.93 5.27
C ASN A 18 3.57 -19.62 4.71
N SER A 19 4.48 -19.12 5.54
CA SER A 19 5.85 -18.83 5.15
C SER A 19 6.63 -20.09 4.80
N ARG A 20 6.54 -21.11 5.63
CA ARG A 20 7.17 -22.43 5.37
C ARG A 20 6.63 -23.03 4.07
N LYS A 21 5.32 -23.02 3.87
CA LYS A 21 4.68 -23.51 2.65
C LYS A 21 5.09 -22.72 1.39
N ALA A 22 5.22 -21.39 1.49
CA ALA A 22 5.60 -20.55 0.36
C ALA A 22 7.06 -20.78 -0.08
N LEU A 23 7.93 -21.18 0.85
CA LEU A 23 9.36 -21.39 0.64
C LEU A 23 9.76 -22.86 0.57
N GLU A 24 8.81 -23.79 0.66
CA GLU A 24 9.07 -25.23 0.58
C GLU A 24 9.83 -25.60 -0.70
N GLY A 25 10.95 -26.32 -0.54
CA GLY A 25 11.82 -26.73 -1.64
C GLY A 25 12.62 -25.61 -2.31
N LYS A 26 12.62 -24.38 -1.75
CA LYS A 26 13.25 -23.20 -2.35
C LYS A 26 14.39 -22.62 -1.54
N ILE A 27 14.49 -22.99 -0.28
CA ILE A 27 15.54 -22.55 0.64
C ILE A 27 16.24 -23.78 1.22
N SER A 28 17.47 -23.57 1.71
CA SER A 28 18.25 -24.60 2.37
C SER A 28 17.59 -25.05 3.68
N SER A 29 17.79 -26.31 4.07
CA SER A 29 17.28 -26.89 5.32
C SER A 29 17.87 -26.26 6.59
N ASP A 30 19.02 -25.57 6.48
CA ASP A 30 19.68 -24.84 7.57
C ASP A 30 19.21 -23.38 7.69
N SER A 31 18.19 -22.97 6.91
CA SER A 31 17.62 -21.63 7.00
C SER A 31 16.95 -21.40 8.37
N VAL A 32 17.21 -20.24 8.96
CA VAL A 32 16.70 -19.84 10.29
C VAL A 32 15.36 -19.11 10.12
N PHE A 33 14.30 -19.61 10.75
CA PHE A 33 12.98 -18.95 10.76
C PHE A 33 12.82 -18.14 12.04
N GLU A 34 12.54 -16.83 11.90
CA GLU A 34 12.39 -15.93 13.02
C GLU A 34 11.11 -15.11 12.92
N ASP A 35 10.43 -14.98 14.05
CA ASP A 35 9.20 -14.20 14.15
C ASP A 35 9.52 -12.71 14.26
N LEU A 36 9.19 -11.96 13.23
CA LEU A 36 9.39 -10.50 13.15
C LEU A 36 8.78 -9.77 14.35
N THR A 37 7.66 -10.28 14.90
CA THR A 37 6.97 -9.66 16.04
C THR A 37 7.72 -9.81 17.37
N LYS A 38 8.74 -10.67 17.42
CA LYS A 38 9.57 -10.91 18.59
C LYS A 38 10.95 -10.21 18.51
N ILE A 39 11.27 -9.63 17.37
CA ILE A 39 12.51 -8.88 17.19
C ILE A 39 12.31 -7.49 17.83
N VAL A 40 13.02 -7.24 18.93
CA VAL A 40 12.87 -6.00 19.71
C VAL A 40 13.43 -4.77 18.97
N ASP A 41 14.51 -4.94 18.23
CA ASP A 41 15.16 -3.90 17.45
C ASP A 41 15.56 -4.44 16.08
N LEU A 42 14.68 -4.22 15.12
CA LEU A 42 14.85 -4.71 13.76
C LEU A 42 16.06 -4.05 13.05
N LYS A 43 16.37 -2.79 13.38
CA LYS A 43 17.52 -2.10 12.80
C LYS A 43 18.81 -2.77 13.22
N LYS A 44 19.00 -2.94 14.53
CA LYS A 44 20.17 -3.62 15.09
C LYS A 44 20.29 -5.04 14.56
N TYR A 45 19.17 -5.77 14.50
CA TYR A 45 19.12 -7.12 13.94
C TYR A 45 19.68 -7.16 12.50
N LEU A 46 19.30 -6.21 11.64
CA LEU A 46 19.76 -6.13 10.25
C LEU A 46 21.19 -5.61 10.13
N GLU A 47 21.65 -4.71 11.03
CA GLU A 47 23.02 -4.22 11.07
C GLU A 47 24.03 -5.34 11.43
N GLU A 48 23.60 -6.33 12.18
CA GLU A 48 24.41 -7.50 12.55
C GLU A 48 24.57 -8.51 11.41
N LYS A 49 23.80 -8.38 10.31
CA LYS A 49 23.90 -9.27 9.15
C LYS A 49 25.06 -8.84 8.24
N SER A 50 25.79 -9.83 7.74
CA SER A 50 26.87 -9.60 6.77
C SER A 50 26.33 -9.45 5.35
N ILE A 51 27.17 -8.99 4.44
CA ILE A 51 26.83 -8.89 3.01
C ILE A 51 26.56 -10.26 2.37
N GLU A 52 27.07 -11.34 2.97
CA GLU A 52 26.86 -12.72 2.50
C GLU A 52 25.57 -13.34 3.05
N ASP A 53 24.92 -12.65 4.00
CA ASP A 53 23.65 -13.09 4.57
C ASP A 53 22.49 -12.70 3.66
N LYS A 54 21.45 -13.54 3.69
CA LYS A 54 20.21 -13.30 2.98
C LYS A 54 19.05 -13.29 3.96
N VAL A 55 18.25 -12.25 3.91
CA VAL A 55 17.00 -12.13 4.66
C VAL A 55 15.82 -12.27 3.71
N ILE A 56 14.90 -13.18 3.98
CA ILE A 56 13.67 -13.35 3.23
C ILE A 56 12.51 -12.89 4.11
N LEU A 57 11.93 -11.74 3.79
CA LEU A 57 10.72 -11.26 4.44
C LEU A 57 9.50 -11.95 3.83
N THR A 58 8.73 -12.66 4.64
CA THR A 58 7.50 -13.32 4.20
C THR A 58 6.28 -12.66 4.81
N GLY A 59 5.26 -12.41 4.01
CA GLY A 59 4.04 -11.75 4.47
C GLY A 59 3.18 -11.17 3.35
N GLY A 60 2.18 -10.39 3.72
CA GLY A 60 1.42 -9.54 2.82
C GLY A 60 1.95 -8.10 2.81
N ASP A 61 1.27 -7.21 2.07
CA ASP A 61 1.62 -5.79 1.97
C ASP A 61 1.71 -5.10 3.34
N GLY A 62 0.86 -5.45 4.30
CA GLY A 62 0.92 -4.92 5.67
C GLY A 62 2.20 -5.30 6.42
N THR A 63 2.68 -6.56 6.29
CA THR A 63 3.95 -6.99 6.88
C THR A 63 5.12 -6.22 6.25
N LEU A 64 5.09 -6.05 4.94
CA LEU A 64 6.10 -5.29 4.22
C LEU A 64 6.08 -3.80 4.62
N ASN A 65 4.90 -3.19 4.76
CA ASN A 65 4.77 -1.80 5.22
C ASN A 65 5.31 -1.61 6.64
N HIS A 66 4.98 -2.51 7.56
CA HIS A 66 5.53 -2.49 8.92
C HIS A 66 7.06 -2.57 8.88
N PHE A 67 7.63 -3.53 8.15
CA PHE A 67 9.05 -3.69 7.98
C PHE A 67 9.74 -2.41 7.51
N VAL A 68 9.27 -1.79 6.42
CA VAL A 68 9.90 -0.57 5.86
C VAL A 68 9.77 0.66 6.76
N ASN A 69 8.72 0.76 7.55
CA ASN A 69 8.57 1.85 8.52
C ASN A 69 9.50 1.66 9.73
N GLU A 70 9.72 0.42 10.15
CA GLU A 70 10.58 0.11 11.27
C GLU A 70 12.08 0.28 10.96
N ILE A 71 12.53 -0.21 9.79
CA ILE A 71 13.92 -0.03 9.36
C ILE A 71 14.27 1.42 9.03
N GLY A 72 13.31 2.19 8.60
CA GLY A 72 13.51 3.61 8.28
C GLY A 72 14.49 3.83 7.12
N ASN A 73 15.54 4.63 7.35
CA ASN A 73 16.60 4.93 6.37
C ASN A 73 17.85 4.06 6.61
N LEU A 74 17.70 2.88 7.20
CA LEU A 74 18.84 2.00 7.45
C LEU A 74 19.53 1.63 6.13
N ASP A 75 20.84 1.75 6.09
CA ASP A 75 21.67 1.25 4.99
C ASP A 75 21.91 -0.26 5.20
N ILE A 76 21.11 -1.07 4.50
CA ILE A 76 21.09 -2.53 4.66
C ILE A 76 22.16 -3.15 3.76
N LYS A 77 23.11 -3.86 4.37
CA LYS A 77 24.23 -4.51 3.65
C LYS A 77 23.86 -5.87 3.06
N CYS A 78 23.02 -6.64 3.77
CA CYS A 78 22.61 -7.97 3.31
C CYS A 78 21.55 -7.90 2.21
N GLU A 79 21.35 -9.02 1.54
CA GLU A 79 20.25 -9.17 0.59
C GLU A 79 18.91 -9.28 1.31
N ILE A 80 17.94 -8.46 0.89
CA ILE A 80 16.56 -8.58 1.34
C ILE A 80 15.68 -9.03 0.18
N ASP A 81 15.10 -10.20 0.30
CA ASP A 81 14.07 -10.71 -0.62
C ASP A 81 12.68 -10.65 0.05
N TYR A 82 11.67 -10.41 -0.75
CA TYR A 82 10.27 -10.46 -0.30
C TYR A 82 9.54 -11.64 -0.96
N CYS A 83 8.95 -12.49 -0.14
CA CYS A 83 8.13 -13.62 -0.57
C CYS A 83 6.67 -13.39 -0.16
N PRO A 84 5.74 -13.20 -1.13
CA PRO A 84 4.35 -12.93 -0.81
C PRO A 84 3.66 -14.15 -0.21
N SER A 85 3.04 -13.97 0.94
CA SER A 85 2.19 -14.97 1.61
C SER A 85 0.86 -14.40 2.11
N GLY A 86 0.56 -13.15 1.76
CA GLY A 86 -0.70 -12.46 2.05
C GLY A 86 -1.76 -12.71 0.97
N SER A 87 -2.93 -12.09 1.15
CA SER A 87 -4.07 -12.20 0.23
C SER A 87 -4.05 -11.17 -0.91
N GLY A 88 -3.47 -9.98 -0.72
CA GLY A 88 -3.43 -8.89 -1.70
C GLY A 88 -2.19 -8.95 -2.56
N ASN A 89 -1.02 -8.82 -1.94
CA ASN A 89 0.32 -8.83 -2.55
C ASN A 89 0.46 -7.83 -3.70
N ASP A 90 -0.06 -6.62 -3.51
CA ASP A 90 -0.10 -5.56 -4.53
C ASP A 90 1.31 -5.12 -4.94
N PHE A 91 2.23 -5.00 -3.97
CA PHE A 91 3.64 -4.71 -4.24
C PHE A 91 4.27 -5.79 -5.13
N TYR A 92 4.10 -7.06 -4.76
CA TYR A 92 4.64 -8.17 -5.53
C TYR A 92 4.09 -8.20 -6.95
N THR A 93 2.78 -8.00 -7.12
CA THR A 93 2.12 -7.94 -8.43
C THR A 93 2.69 -6.83 -9.32
N ASP A 94 3.16 -5.73 -8.72
CA ASP A 94 3.73 -4.60 -9.46
C ASP A 94 5.19 -4.83 -9.90
N VAL A 95 5.98 -5.58 -9.11
CA VAL A 95 7.44 -5.71 -9.32
C VAL A 95 7.90 -7.08 -9.80
N ALA A 96 7.11 -8.13 -9.62
CA ALA A 96 7.48 -9.48 -10.02
C ALA A 96 7.54 -9.61 -11.54
N ASN A 97 8.71 -9.94 -12.05
CA ASN A 97 8.83 -10.58 -13.35
C ASN A 97 8.44 -12.04 -13.15
N PHE A 98 7.40 -12.50 -13.86
CA PHE A 98 6.75 -13.81 -13.68
C PHE A 98 7.64 -15.02 -14.09
N GLU A 99 8.94 -14.88 -14.02
CA GLU A 99 9.90 -15.97 -14.24
C GLU A 99 10.29 -16.58 -12.88
N ASP A 100 9.61 -17.67 -12.55
CA ASP A 100 9.94 -18.76 -11.59
C ASP A 100 10.34 -18.51 -10.14
N SER A 101 10.64 -17.32 -9.66
CA SER A 101 10.90 -17.12 -8.22
C SER A 101 9.72 -16.46 -7.51
N ARG A 102 9.17 -17.14 -6.47
CA ARG A 102 8.15 -16.51 -5.60
C ARG A 102 8.71 -15.41 -4.69
N ALA A 103 10.00 -15.17 -4.72
CA ALA A 103 10.64 -14.11 -3.95
C ALA A 103 11.28 -13.10 -4.89
N VAL A 104 11.20 -11.82 -4.56
CA VAL A 104 11.80 -10.72 -5.32
C VAL A 104 12.75 -9.92 -4.45
N ARG A 105 13.94 -9.56 -4.97
CA ARG A 105 14.87 -8.68 -4.30
C ARG A 105 14.26 -7.30 -4.13
N ILE A 106 14.27 -6.76 -2.90
CA ILE A 106 13.60 -5.51 -2.57
C ILE A 106 14.51 -4.38 -2.11
N ASN A 107 15.83 -4.59 -1.95
CA ASN A 107 16.75 -3.56 -1.46
C ASN A 107 16.56 -2.20 -2.16
N GLU A 108 16.53 -2.18 -3.49
CA GLU A 108 16.38 -0.93 -4.25
C GLU A 108 14.97 -0.34 -4.15
N PHE A 109 13.95 -1.17 -3.96
CA PHE A 109 12.56 -0.70 -3.86
C PHE A 109 12.24 -0.04 -2.52
N ILE A 110 12.98 -0.39 -1.45
CA ILE A 110 12.73 0.11 -0.09
C ILE A 110 13.66 1.26 0.32
N LYS A 111 14.67 1.57 -0.50
CA LYS A 111 15.70 2.56 -0.20
C LYS A 111 15.17 3.99 -0.14
N ASP A 112 14.40 4.42 -1.14
CA ASP A 112 13.90 5.80 -1.32
C ASP A 112 12.38 5.84 -1.39
N LEU A 113 11.73 5.29 -0.36
CA LEU A 113 10.27 5.30 -0.29
C LEU A 113 9.74 6.73 -0.07
N PRO A 114 8.61 7.07 -0.69
CA PRO A 114 7.94 8.32 -0.42
C PRO A 114 7.45 8.37 1.02
N ILE A 115 7.37 9.59 1.54
CA ILE A 115 6.90 9.87 2.89
C ILE A 115 5.55 10.58 2.78
N VAL A 116 4.56 10.12 3.53
CA VAL A 116 3.33 10.85 3.74
C VAL A 116 3.31 11.45 5.14
N THR A 117 3.06 12.76 5.22
CA THR A 117 2.87 13.47 6.49
C THR A 117 1.37 13.64 6.75
N VAL A 118 0.92 13.11 7.89
CA VAL A 118 -0.47 13.18 8.36
C VAL A 118 -0.49 13.63 9.81
N LYS A 119 -1.22 14.70 10.12
CA LYS A 119 -1.28 15.27 11.49
C LYS A 119 0.11 15.51 12.10
N GLY A 120 1.07 15.94 11.29
CA GLY A 120 2.46 16.20 11.73
C GLY A 120 3.30 14.95 12.01
N LYS A 121 2.83 13.75 11.63
CA LYS A 121 3.57 12.50 11.74
C LYS A 121 3.87 11.96 10.36
N ASP A 122 5.09 11.47 10.18
CA ASP A 122 5.60 10.90 8.93
C ASP A 122 5.48 9.38 8.91
N TYR A 123 5.05 8.86 7.75
CA TYR A 123 4.97 7.43 7.47
C TYR A 123 5.54 7.15 6.09
N ARG A 124 6.28 6.07 5.94
CA ARG A 124 6.64 5.55 4.61
C ARG A 124 5.51 4.70 4.07
N PHE A 125 5.37 4.70 2.75
CA PHE A 125 4.45 3.78 2.10
C PHE A 125 5.10 3.15 0.87
N ILE A 126 4.72 1.90 0.60
CA ILE A 126 5.28 1.11 -0.47
C ILE A 126 4.38 1.08 -1.71
N ASN A 127 3.07 1.06 -1.53
CA ASN A 127 2.09 1.04 -2.62
C ASN A 127 1.37 2.37 -2.75
N GLY A 128 0.68 2.82 -1.70
CA GLY A 128 -0.09 4.05 -1.80
C GLY A 128 -0.78 4.49 -0.52
N VAL A 129 -1.21 5.76 -0.56
CA VAL A 129 -2.01 6.42 0.46
C VAL A 129 -3.39 6.64 -0.12
N GLY A 130 -4.42 6.04 0.47
CA GLY A 130 -5.79 6.14 -0.01
C GLY A 130 -6.64 7.11 0.81
N PHE A 131 -7.39 7.99 0.13
CA PHE A 131 -8.24 8.99 0.77
C PHE A 131 -9.60 9.03 0.11
N GLY A 132 -10.64 8.69 0.86
CA GLY A 132 -11.98 8.61 0.35
C GLY A 132 -12.68 7.30 0.66
N ILE A 133 -13.31 6.69 -0.35
CA ILE A 133 -14.06 5.43 -0.17
C ILE A 133 -13.15 4.27 0.25
N ASP A 134 -11.90 4.28 -0.11
CA ASP A 134 -10.91 3.27 0.29
C ASP A 134 -10.57 3.37 1.78
N GLY A 135 -10.31 4.58 2.30
CA GLY A 135 -10.18 4.79 3.75
C GLY A 135 -11.42 4.36 4.52
N TYR A 136 -12.62 4.65 3.98
CA TYR A 136 -13.88 4.16 4.54
C TYR A 136 -13.95 2.63 4.54
N CYS A 137 -13.47 1.98 3.49
CA CYS A 137 -13.45 0.51 3.41
C CYS A 137 -12.52 -0.10 4.46
N CYS A 138 -11.35 0.48 4.67
CA CYS A 138 -10.41 0.03 5.69
C CYS A 138 -11.01 0.23 7.10
N GLU A 139 -11.57 1.41 7.40
CA GLU A 139 -12.25 1.68 8.67
C GLU A 139 -13.34 0.63 8.98
N LYS A 140 -14.20 0.34 8.01
CA LYS A 140 -15.26 -0.66 8.17
C LYS A 140 -14.74 -2.08 8.24
N GLY A 141 -13.63 -2.37 7.56
CA GLY A 141 -12.92 -3.65 7.68
C GLY A 141 -12.38 -3.87 9.07
N ASP A 142 -11.74 -2.86 9.65
CA ASP A 142 -11.20 -2.90 11.01
C ASP A 142 -12.32 -3.10 12.06
N GLU A 143 -13.46 -2.41 11.89
CA GLU A 143 -14.63 -2.61 12.74
C GLU A 143 -15.13 -4.07 12.72
N ILE A 144 -15.19 -4.68 11.53
CA ILE A 144 -15.62 -6.07 11.39
C ILE A 144 -14.60 -7.03 12.01
N GLN A 145 -13.30 -6.81 11.81
CA GLN A 145 -12.25 -7.65 12.39
C GLN A 145 -12.23 -7.63 13.92
N ARG A 146 -12.54 -6.47 14.54
CA ARG A 146 -12.65 -6.36 16.01
C ARG A 146 -13.83 -7.12 16.59
N THR A 147 -14.88 -7.34 15.81
CA THR A 147 -16.15 -7.94 16.28
C THR A 147 -16.40 -9.35 15.75
N SER A 148 -15.60 -9.83 14.81
CA SER A 148 -15.82 -11.10 14.11
C SER A 148 -14.51 -11.73 13.63
N THR A 149 -14.44 -13.04 13.67
CA THR A 149 -13.34 -13.85 13.09
C THR A 149 -13.53 -14.11 11.58
N LYS A 150 -14.61 -13.57 10.97
CA LYS A 150 -14.91 -13.78 9.55
C LYS A 150 -13.98 -12.95 8.68
N ASN A 151 -13.61 -13.48 7.53
CA ASN A 151 -12.85 -12.73 6.53
C ASN A 151 -13.62 -11.51 6.05
N VAL A 152 -12.95 -10.35 6.02
CA VAL A 152 -13.53 -9.10 5.56
C VAL A 152 -13.67 -9.11 4.05
N ASN A 153 -14.88 -8.84 3.57
CA ASN A 153 -15.14 -8.67 2.14
C ASN A 153 -15.13 -7.18 1.77
N TYR A 154 -13.95 -6.65 1.49
CA TYR A 154 -13.74 -5.23 1.13
C TYR A 154 -14.52 -4.81 -0.12
N ALA A 155 -14.68 -5.69 -1.12
CA ALA A 155 -15.49 -5.38 -2.31
C ALA A 155 -16.96 -5.13 -1.95
N SER A 156 -17.54 -5.95 -1.07
CA SER A 156 -18.90 -5.73 -0.57
C SER A 156 -19.04 -4.43 0.21
N ILE A 157 -18.04 -4.08 1.04
CA ILE A 157 -18.03 -2.81 1.80
C ILE A 157 -17.96 -1.64 0.82
N ALA A 158 -17.09 -1.69 -0.20
CA ALA A 158 -16.97 -0.63 -1.20
C ALA A 158 -18.27 -0.42 -1.98
N ILE A 159 -18.91 -1.50 -2.44
CA ILE A 159 -20.18 -1.45 -3.18
C ILE A 159 -21.27 -0.83 -2.31
N LYS A 160 -21.49 -1.35 -1.10
CA LYS A 160 -22.48 -0.83 -0.16
C LYS A 160 -22.18 0.63 0.22
N GLY A 161 -20.89 0.93 0.49
CA GLY A 161 -20.44 2.27 0.78
C GLY A 161 -20.81 3.24 -0.33
N MET A 162 -20.41 2.96 -1.57
CA MET A 162 -20.70 3.83 -2.72
C MET A 162 -22.20 4.00 -2.99
N LEU A 163 -22.98 2.95 -2.86
CA LEU A 163 -24.40 3.01 -3.15
C LEU A 163 -25.22 3.73 -2.06
N MET A 164 -24.86 3.55 -0.79
CA MET A 164 -25.76 3.92 0.31
C MET A 164 -25.11 4.89 1.33
N PHE A 165 -23.93 4.62 1.80
CA PHE A 165 -23.40 5.23 3.02
C PHE A 165 -22.37 6.33 2.79
N TYR A 166 -21.45 6.13 1.85
CA TYR A 166 -20.39 7.11 1.60
C TYR A 166 -20.93 8.30 0.77
N LYS A 167 -20.53 9.50 1.15
CA LYS A 167 -20.86 10.73 0.41
C LYS A 167 -19.59 11.33 -0.17
N SER A 168 -19.62 11.59 -1.49
CA SER A 168 -18.54 12.34 -2.14
C SER A 168 -18.37 13.72 -1.52
N THR A 169 -17.17 14.25 -1.60
CA THR A 169 -16.79 15.53 -1.01
C THR A 169 -16.04 16.39 -2.05
N THR A 170 -15.61 17.58 -1.70
CA THR A 170 -14.70 18.37 -2.53
C THR A 170 -13.28 18.03 -2.13
N ALA A 171 -12.45 17.70 -3.13
CA ALA A 171 -11.02 17.53 -2.96
C ALA A 171 -10.27 18.70 -3.58
N THR A 172 -9.18 19.13 -2.96
CA THR A 172 -8.21 20.05 -3.53
C THR A 172 -6.87 19.33 -3.62
N VAL A 173 -6.29 19.31 -4.82
CA VAL A 173 -5.00 18.69 -5.09
C VAL A 173 -4.01 19.77 -5.48
N THR A 174 -2.88 19.82 -4.78
CA THR A 174 -1.74 20.68 -5.09
C THR A 174 -0.55 19.79 -5.43
N VAL A 175 0.08 20.04 -6.57
CA VAL A 175 1.24 19.28 -7.05
C VAL A 175 2.42 20.21 -7.18
N ASP A 176 3.50 19.91 -6.48
CA ASP A 176 4.71 20.74 -6.43
C ASP A 176 4.33 22.22 -6.14
N ASP A 177 4.89 23.17 -6.83
CA ASP A 177 4.62 24.61 -6.70
C ASP A 177 3.45 25.10 -7.57
N ASN A 178 2.64 24.16 -8.12
CA ASN A 178 1.54 24.54 -8.99
C ASN A 178 0.33 25.07 -8.20
N LYS A 179 -0.55 25.78 -8.90
CA LYS A 179 -1.80 26.24 -8.32
C LYS A 179 -2.70 25.07 -7.92
N PRO A 180 -3.36 25.14 -6.75
CA PRO A 180 -4.30 24.11 -6.32
C PRO A 180 -5.45 23.90 -7.31
N VAL A 181 -5.80 22.64 -7.56
CA VAL A 181 -6.93 22.25 -8.41
C VAL A 181 -8.05 21.71 -7.53
N THR A 182 -9.19 22.39 -7.52
CA THR A 182 -10.37 21.99 -6.74
C THR A 182 -11.31 21.14 -7.58
N ILE A 183 -11.65 19.95 -7.07
CA ILE A 183 -12.47 18.94 -7.74
C ILE A 183 -13.70 18.64 -6.88
N LYS A 184 -14.88 18.94 -7.41
CA LYS A 184 -16.16 18.66 -6.74
C LYS A 184 -16.57 17.20 -6.91
N LYS A 185 -17.33 16.68 -5.94
CA LYS A 185 -17.83 15.29 -5.93
C LYS A 185 -16.73 14.25 -6.06
N ALA A 186 -15.61 14.44 -5.36
CA ALA A 186 -14.55 13.45 -5.25
C ALA A 186 -15.02 12.27 -4.38
N TRP A 187 -14.84 11.07 -4.89
CA TRP A 187 -15.15 9.80 -4.23
C TRP A 187 -13.90 9.14 -3.66
N LEU A 188 -12.79 9.33 -4.34
CA LEU A 188 -11.54 8.64 -4.11
C LEU A 188 -10.40 9.53 -4.58
N ALA A 189 -9.34 9.67 -3.78
CA ALA A 189 -8.16 10.46 -4.10
C ALA A 189 -6.88 9.81 -3.55
N PRO A 190 -6.48 8.61 -4.02
CA PRO A 190 -5.24 7.97 -3.62
C PRO A 190 -4.02 8.61 -4.28
N THR A 191 -2.91 8.63 -3.54
CA THR A 191 -1.57 8.93 -4.06
C THR A 191 -0.72 7.67 -4.03
N MET A 192 -0.17 7.29 -5.19
CA MET A 192 0.42 5.99 -5.46
C MET A 192 1.92 6.09 -5.77
N LYS A 193 2.72 5.20 -5.19
CA LYS A 193 4.09 4.89 -5.61
C LYS A 193 4.12 3.77 -6.64
N GLY A 194 3.25 2.77 -6.49
CA GLY A 194 3.06 1.66 -7.40
C GLY A 194 1.81 1.78 -8.26
N LYS A 195 1.54 0.76 -9.08
CA LYS A 195 0.33 0.69 -9.90
C LYS A 195 -0.88 0.17 -9.13
N TYR A 196 -0.64 -0.68 -8.12
CA TYR A 196 -1.67 -1.46 -7.44
C TYR A 196 -1.77 -1.13 -5.96
N TYR A 197 -2.97 -1.22 -5.40
CA TYR A 197 -3.25 -1.27 -3.96
C TYR A 197 -4.62 -1.90 -3.72
N GLY A 198 -4.95 -2.19 -2.45
CA GLY A 198 -6.28 -2.63 -2.05
C GLY A 198 -6.71 -3.98 -2.62
N GLY A 199 -5.76 -4.88 -2.87
CA GLY A 199 -6.01 -6.23 -3.34
C GLY A 199 -6.27 -6.32 -4.85
N GLY A 200 -5.43 -5.72 -5.66
CA GLY A 200 -5.43 -5.83 -7.12
C GLY A 200 -6.08 -4.66 -7.87
N MET A 201 -6.42 -3.55 -7.20
CA MET A 201 -6.87 -2.35 -7.90
C MET A 201 -5.70 -1.66 -8.61
N LYS A 202 -5.72 -1.65 -9.94
CA LYS A 202 -4.72 -1.00 -10.80
C LYS A 202 -5.02 0.49 -10.98
N VAL A 203 -4.77 1.27 -9.92
CA VAL A 203 -5.22 2.66 -9.76
C VAL A 203 -4.48 3.65 -10.65
N THR A 204 -3.17 3.49 -10.75
CA THR A 204 -2.30 4.34 -11.60
C THR A 204 -1.56 3.47 -12.61
N PRO A 205 -2.24 3.03 -13.69
CA PRO A 205 -1.70 2.04 -14.63
C PRO A 205 -0.38 2.44 -15.31
N LEU A 206 -0.13 3.75 -15.41
CA LEU A 206 1.07 4.32 -16.05
C LEU A 206 2.17 4.69 -15.03
N GLN A 207 1.92 4.47 -13.72
CA GLN A 207 2.93 4.72 -12.70
C GLN A 207 4.10 3.75 -12.88
N ASP A 208 5.30 4.29 -12.92
CA ASP A 208 6.53 3.51 -12.88
C ASP A 208 7.22 3.72 -11.53
N ARG A 209 7.25 2.67 -10.74
CA ARG A 209 7.89 2.65 -9.42
C ARG A 209 9.40 2.93 -9.49
N ASN A 210 10.03 2.54 -10.60
CA ASN A 210 11.47 2.64 -10.83
C ASN A 210 11.86 3.89 -11.63
N SER A 211 10.90 4.77 -11.91
CA SER A 211 11.19 5.99 -12.67
C SER A 211 12.26 6.84 -11.98
N SER A 212 13.24 7.30 -12.75
CA SER A 212 14.35 8.13 -12.27
C SER A 212 13.89 9.48 -11.71
N ASP A 213 12.72 9.99 -12.14
CA ASP A 213 12.14 11.24 -11.65
C ASP A 213 11.45 11.07 -10.27
N LYS A 214 11.37 9.82 -9.78
CA LYS A 214 10.84 9.42 -8.46
C LYS A 214 9.43 9.93 -8.16
N LYS A 215 8.68 10.43 -9.15
CA LYS A 215 7.34 10.98 -8.94
C LYS A 215 6.36 9.95 -8.42
N VAL A 216 5.39 10.45 -7.66
CA VAL A 216 4.17 9.73 -7.30
C VAL A 216 2.99 10.25 -8.11
N SER A 217 1.93 9.47 -8.22
CA SER A 217 0.72 9.87 -8.95
C SER A 217 -0.51 9.84 -8.06
N CYS A 218 -1.25 10.95 -8.03
CA CYS A 218 -2.55 11.03 -7.39
C CYS A 218 -3.66 10.87 -8.43
N MET A 219 -4.56 9.92 -8.20
CA MET A 219 -5.76 9.73 -9.01
C MET A 219 -6.99 10.23 -8.25
N VAL A 220 -7.77 11.12 -8.86
CA VAL A 220 -9.05 11.57 -8.28
C VAL A 220 -10.21 11.06 -9.13
N MET A 221 -11.04 10.22 -8.54
CA MET A 221 -12.30 9.79 -9.17
C MET A 221 -13.45 10.67 -8.68
N HIS A 222 -14.17 11.31 -9.62
CA HIS A 222 -15.12 12.36 -9.28
C HIS A 222 -16.33 12.47 -10.23
N GLY A 223 -17.31 13.23 -9.85
CA GLY A 223 -18.29 13.89 -10.71
C GLY A 223 -19.57 13.13 -11.05
N TYR A 224 -19.66 11.80 -10.94
CA TYR A 224 -20.85 11.07 -11.37
C TYR A 224 -21.89 10.78 -10.28
N SER A 225 -23.06 10.26 -10.70
CA SER A 225 -24.01 9.60 -9.82
C SER A 225 -23.38 8.35 -9.22
N ARG A 226 -23.93 7.87 -8.11
CA ARG A 226 -23.42 6.67 -7.41
C ARG A 226 -23.26 5.46 -8.33
N LEU A 227 -24.27 5.20 -9.17
CA LEU A 227 -24.25 4.06 -10.09
C LEU A 227 -23.15 4.17 -11.15
N LYS A 228 -22.97 5.34 -11.77
CA LYS A 228 -21.89 5.55 -12.73
C LYS A 228 -20.51 5.47 -12.08
N THR A 229 -20.39 6.01 -10.85
CA THR A 229 -19.15 5.90 -10.07
C THR A 229 -18.78 4.45 -9.80
N LEU A 230 -19.77 3.62 -9.43
CA LEU A 230 -19.55 2.19 -9.20
C LEU A 230 -19.09 1.46 -10.47
N ILE A 231 -19.67 1.77 -11.63
CA ILE A 231 -19.23 1.19 -12.92
C ILE A 231 -17.77 1.55 -13.21
N ILE A 232 -17.37 2.81 -13.01
CA ILE A 232 -16.00 3.26 -13.24
C ILE A 232 -15.06 2.64 -12.20
N PHE A 233 -15.49 2.54 -10.94
CA PHE A 233 -14.71 1.91 -9.88
C PHE A 233 -14.36 0.45 -10.22
N TYR A 234 -15.32 -0.31 -10.74
CA TYR A 234 -15.04 -1.69 -11.18
C TYR A 234 -13.98 -1.77 -12.28
N LYS A 235 -13.90 -0.74 -13.14
CA LYS A 235 -12.88 -0.65 -14.18
C LYS A 235 -11.45 -0.41 -13.63
N ILE A 236 -11.31 -0.04 -12.36
CA ILE A 236 -10.00 0.16 -11.72
C ILE A 236 -9.19 -1.15 -11.73
N PHE A 237 -9.82 -2.29 -11.48
CA PHE A 237 -9.12 -3.58 -11.47
C PHE A 237 -8.41 -3.92 -12.78
N LYS A 238 -8.90 -3.40 -13.91
CA LYS A 238 -8.27 -3.54 -15.22
C LYS A 238 -7.44 -2.31 -15.64
N GLY A 239 -7.39 -1.26 -14.81
CA GLY A 239 -6.77 0.01 -15.17
C GLY A 239 -7.50 0.79 -16.27
N GLU A 240 -8.73 0.39 -16.62
CA GLU A 240 -9.50 1.01 -17.72
C GLU A 240 -10.23 2.29 -17.30
N HIS A 241 -10.32 2.58 -15.99
CA HIS A 241 -10.95 3.79 -15.46
C HIS A 241 -10.29 5.07 -15.98
N VAL A 242 -9.00 5.05 -16.31
CA VAL A 242 -8.28 6.21 -16.85
C VAL A 242 -8.79 6.71 -18.21
N LYS A 243 -9.58 5.89 -18.90
CA LYS A 243 -10.25 6.27 -20.15
C LYS A 243 -11.39 7.28 -19.91
N TYR A 244 -11.89 7.37 -18.68
CA TYR A 244 -13.00 8.26 -18.29
C TYR A 244 -12.51 9.65 -17.86
N LYS A 245 -11.79 10.35 -18.73
CA LYS A 245 -11.10 11.63 -18.45
C LYS A 245 -12.00 12.74 -17.86
N LYS A 246 -13.32 12.67 -18.05
CA LYS A 246 -14.29 13.61 -17.44
C LYS A 246 -14.54 13.34 -15.95
N ASN A 247 -14.08 12.20 -15.44
CA ASN A 247 -14.40 11.70 -14.09
C ASN A 247 -13.21 11.10 -13.36
N VAL A 248 -12.09 10.97 -14.05
CA VAL A 248 -10.83 10.52 -13.50
C VAL A 248 -9.76 11.51 -13.92
N SER A 249 -9.21 12.20 -12.93
CA SER A 249 -8.07 13.11 -13.08
C SER A 249 -6.83 12.46 -12.48
N ILE A 250 -5.70 12.54 -13.15
CA ILE A 250 -4.42 12.04 -12.67
C ILE A 250 -3.44 13.20 -12.61
N PHE A 251 -2.77 13.32 -11.48
CA PHE A 251 -1.74 14.31 -11.17
C PHE A 251 -0.44 13.56 -10.85
N SER A 252 0.69 14.07 -11.28
CA SER A 252 2.00 13.46 -11.00
C SER A 252 3.01 14.53 -10.62
N GLY A 253 3.77 14.28 -9.54
CA GLY A 253 4.78 15.21 -9.01
C GLY A 253 5.58 14.59 -7.89
N ASN A 254 6.54 15.37 -7.37
CA ASN A 254 7.39 14.97 -6.25
C ASN A 254 6.79 15.35 -4.91
N THR A 255 5.97 16.40 -4.88
CA THR A 255 5.16 16.79 -3.72
C THR A 255 3.71 16.82 -4.11
N ILE A 256 2.86 16.06 -3.43
CA ILE A 256 1.41 16.06 -3.66
C ILE A 256 0.69 16.27 -2.33
N LYS A 257 -0.04 17.39 -2.24
CA LYS A 257 -0.97 17.65 -1.13
C LYS A 257 -2.39 17.38 -1.59
N VAL A 258 -3.14 16.62 -0.78
CA VAL A 258 -4.56 16.37 -1.00
C VAL A 258 -5.35 16.82 0.21
N GLU A 259 -6.39 17.63 -0.02
CA GLU A 259 -7.26 18.17 1.03
C GLU A 259 -8.71 17.85 0.73
N PHE A 260 -9.46 17.36 1.72
CA PHE A 260 -10.91 17.23 1.65
C PHE A 260 -11.56 18.28 2.54
N ASN A 261 -12.68 18.83 2.11
CA ASN A 261 -13.41 19.84 2.89
C ASN A 261 -14.17 19.28 4.10
N SER A 262 -14.06 17.99 4.36
CA SER A 262 -14.62 17.34 5.56
C SER A 262 -13.75 16.14 5.96
N PRO A 263 -13.66 15.84 7.27
CA PRO A 263 -12.85 14.72 7.76
C PRO A 263 -13.28 13.39 7.11
N ARG A 264 -12.29 12.56 6.76
CA ARG A 264 -12.44 11.22 6.21
C ARG A 264 -11.41 10.29 6.81
N SER A 265 -11.64 9.01 6.68
CA SER A 265 -10.63 8.00 6.96
C SER A 265 -9.60 7.98 5.84
N LEU A 266 -8.34 7.88 6.22
CA LEU A 266 -7.19 7.70 5.36
C LEU A 266 -6.67 6.29 5.57
N GLN A 267 -6.14 5.65 4.53
CA GLN A 267 -5.36 4.42 4.66
C GLN A 267 -3.94 4.63 4.09
N ILE A 268 -2.94 4.02 4.72
CA ILE A 268 -1.56 3.97 4.26
C ILE A 268 -1.17 2.49 4.15
N ASP A 269 -1.06 1.97 2.94
CA ASP A 269 -0.81 0.54 2.65
C ASP A 269 -1.71 -0.42 3.47
N GLY A 270 -2.95 -0.02 3.75
CA GLY A 270 -3.94 -0.77 4.51
C GLY A 270 -4.15 -0.32 5.96
N GLU A 271 -3.21 0.43 6.55
CA GLU A 271 -3.35 0.95 7.92
C GLU A 271 -4.26 2.18 7.96
N THR A 272 -5.27 2.18 8.83
CA THR A 272 -6.31 3.21 8.90
C THR A 272 -5.98 4.34 9.86
N ILE A 273 -6.12 5.60 9.41
CA ILE A 273 -6.05 6.79 10.26
C ILE A 273 -7.37 7.57 10.16
N LEU A 274 -8.03 7.77 11.29
CA LEU A 274 -9.36 8.40 11.33
C LEU A 274 -9.32 9.92 11.41
N GLY A 275 -10.36 10.57 10.86
CA GLY A 275 -10.61 12.00 11.04
C GLY A 275 -9.58 12.89 10.36
N ILE A 276 -9.16 12.55 9.14
CA ILE A 276 -8.17 13.29 8.36
C ILE A 276 -8.86 14.24 7.38
N THR A 277 -8.37 15.45 7.28
CA THR A 277 -8.80 16.45 6.27
C THR A 277 -7.75 16.66 5.20
N SER A 278 -6.48 16.36 5.47
CA SER A 278 -5.40 16.54 4.49
C SER A 278 -4.21 15.63 4.76
N TYR A 279 -3.45 15.35 3.73
CA TYR A 279 -2.13 14.75 3.80
C TYR A 279 -1.19 15.37 2.76
N ILE A 280 0.10 15.25 2.98
CA ILE A 280 1.13 15.67 2.03
C ILE A 280 2.06 14.49 1.80
N VAL A 281 2.32 14.17 0.53
CA VAL A 281 3.33 13.18 0.12
C VAL A 281 4.54 13.92 -0.42
N HIS A 282 5.73 13.48 -0.02
CA HIS A 282 7.01 13.92 -0.57
C HIS A 282 7.81 12.71 -1.05
N THR A 283 8.45 12.84 -2.21
CA THR A 283 9.48 11.92 -2.68
C THR A 283 10.86 12.51 -2.41
N LYS A 284 11.87 11.66 -2.27
CA LYS A 284 13.26 12.06 -2.05
C LYS A 284 14.01 12.25 -3.37
#